data_cccdb56be1cc044d699734c858c900cd
#
_entry.id   cccdb56be1cc044d699734c858c900cd
#
_cell.length_a   1.000
_cell.length_b   1.000
_cell.length_c   1.000
_cell.angle_alpha   90.00
_cell.angle_beta   90.00
_cell.angle_gamma   90.00
#
_symmetry.space_group_name_H-M   'P 1'
#
loop_
_entity.id
_entity.type
_entity.pdbx_description
1 polymer ?
#
loop_
_entity_poly.entity_id
_entity_poly.type
_entity_poly.pdbx_seq_one_letter_code
_entity_poly.pdbx_strand_id
1 'polypeptide(L)'
;KRKKVLQRIYNGLVEGGAFIFVEKIRAENSLFEDIWNDLYWDFKQENGLNEQQVIKKAQSLRGVLIPLSLTENLSLLSDVGFQCMDTFIKWHNFAGIIAVKMPSKNDIEENTYLNTDKNNKIQQ
;
A
#
# COMPACT_ATOMS: atom_id res chain seq x y z
N LYS A 1 4.02 -10.90 -11.52
CA LYS A 1 5.12 -11.05 -10.54
C LYS A 1 4.79 -10.35 -9.21
N ARG A 2 4.32 -9.09 -9.21
CA ARG A 2 3.92 -8.32 -8.01
C ARG A 2 2.83 -9.01 -7.20
N LYS A 3 1.75 -9.48 -7.84
CA LYS A 3 0.64 -10.17 -7.18
C LYS A 3 1.10 -11.40 -6.37
N LYS A 4 2.05 -12.17 -6.89
CA LYS A 4 2.60 -13.33 -6.16
C LYS A 4 3.32 -12.94 -4.88
N VAL A 5 4.04 -11.82 -4.89
CA VAL A 5 4.72 -11.30 -3.69
C VAL A 5 3.70 -10.85 -2.66
N LEU A 6 2.71 -10.08 -3.08
CA LEU A 6 1.64 -9.63 -2.19
C LEU A 6 0.82 -10.79 -1.61
N GLN A 7 0.56 -11.84 -2.40
CA GLN A 7 -0.12 -13.04 -1.92
C GLN A 7 0.70 -13.76 -0.84
N ARG A 8 2.02 -13.85 -1.00
CA ARG A 8 2.90 -14.42 0.03
C ARG A 8 2.91 -13.60 1.30
N ILE A 9 2.93 -12.27 1.19
CA ILE A 9 2.84 -11.36 2.35
C ILE A 9 1.52 -11.57 3.07
N TYR A 10 0.40 -11.56 2.36
CA TYR A 10 -0.92 -11.80 2.94
C TYR A 10 -0.99 -13.15 3.66
N ASN A 11 -0.55 -14.20 3.02
CA ASN A 11 -0.57 -15.56 3.61
C ASN A 11 0.32 -15.69 4.84
N GLY A 12 1.45 -14.96 4.87
CA GLY A 12 2.39 -14.98 6.00
C GLY A 12 1.99 -14.10 7.19
N LEU A 13 1.04 -13.17 7.00
CA LEU A 13 0.54 -12.34 8.09
C LEU A 13 -0.39 -13.14 9.00
N VAL A 14 -0.28 -12.89 10.31
CA VAL A 14 -1.29 -13.32 11.28
C VAL A 14 -2.56 -12.49 11.11
N GLU A 15 -3.69 -12.98 11.54
CA GLU A 15 -4.93 -12.21 11.63
C GLU A 15 -4.74 -10.99 12.53
N GLY A 16 -5.22 -9.83 12.09
CA GLY A 16 -4.96 -8.55 12.73
C GLY A 16 -3.58 -7.95 12.42
N GLY A 17 -2.71 -8.67 11.71
CA GLY A 17 -1.43 -8.19 11.25
C GLY A 17 -1.56 -7.11 10.17
N ALA A 18 -0.65 -6.16 10.15
CA ALA A 18 -0.63 -5.06 9.20
C ALA A 18 0.56 -5.15 8.26
N PHE A 19 0.32 -4.83 7.00
CA PHE A 19 1.32 -4.59 5.97
C PHE A 19 1.37 -3.11 5.63
N ILE A 20 2.53 -2.50 5.80
CA ILE A 20 2.74 -1.09 5.51
C ILE A 20 3.82 -1.00 4.44
N PHE A 21 3.55 -0.25 3.38
CA PHE A 21 4.55 0.01 2.36
C PHE A 21 4.43 1.41 1.77
N VAL A 22 5.56 1.93 1.34
CA VAL A 22 5.66 3.21 0.63
C VAL A 22 6.28 2.94 -0.72
N GLU A 23 5.61 3.35 -1.77
CA GLU A 23 6.07 3.13 -3.14
C GLU A 23 5.94 4.37 -4.00
N LYS A 24 6.77 4.43 -5.03
CA LYS A 24 6.54 5.31 -6.16
C LYS A 24 5.30 4.85 -6.91
N ILE A 25 4.39 5.78 -7.16
CA ILE A 25 3.14 5.53 -7.89
C ILE A 25 3.10 6.34 -9.19
N ARG A 26 2.35 5.85 -10.16
CA ARG A 26 1.92 6.60 -11.34
C ARG A 26 0.67 7.41 -10.98
N ALA A 27 0.56 8.63 -11.49
CA ALA A 27 -0.67 9.40 -11.35
C ALA A 27 -1.84 8.73 -12.09
N GLU A 28 -3.08 9.05 -11.69
CA GLU A 28 -4.29 8.49 -12.32
C GLU A 28 -4.49 8.98 -13.77
N ASN A 29 -3.90 10.11 -14.13
CA ASN A 29 -3.94 10.66 -15.47
C ASN A 29 -2.61 11.31 -15.89
N SER A 30 -2.41 11.50 -17.20
CA SER A 30 -1.17 12.00 -17.76
C SER A 30 -0.83 13.44 -17.35
N LEU A 31 -1.81 14.30 -17.16
CA LEU A 31 -1.57 15.68 -16.73
C LEU A 31 -0.91 15.73 -15.36
N PHE A 32 -1.45 15.01 -14.39
CA PHE A 32 -0.87 14.95 -13.07
C PHE A 32 0.44 14.16 -13.04
N GLU A 33 0.60 13.16 -13.90
CA GLU A 33 1.87 12.44 -14.04
C GLU A 33 3.00 13.40 -14.42
N ASP A 34 2.79 14.27 -15.38
CA ASP A 34 3.78 15.28 -15.79
C ASP A 34 4.08 16.26 -14.65
N ILE A 35 3.04 16.80 -14.00
CA ILE A 35 3.19 17.74 -12.89
C ILE A 35 3.97 17.10 -11.73
N TRP A 36 3.62 15.89 -11.31
CA TRP A 36 4.29 15.22 -10.19
C TRP A 36 5.73 14.84 -10.52
N ASN A 37 6.01 14.46 -11.77
CA ASN A 37 7.37 14.18 -12.21
C ASN A 37 8.24 15.43 -12.21
N ASP A 38 7.73 16.57 -12.66
CA ASP A 38 8.43 17.85 -12.63
C ASP A 38 8.73 18.31 -11.21
N LEU A 39 7.75 18.26 -10.31
CA LEU A 39 7.93 18.61 -8.90
C LEU A 39 8.93 17.68 -8.19
N TYR A 40 8.92 16.40 -8.50
CA TYR A 40 9.88 15.45 -7.95
C TYR A 40 11.30 15.66 -8.50
N TRP A 41 11.42 16.06 -9.74
CA TRP A 41 12.68 16.47 -10.37
C TRP A 41 13.29 17.66 -9.64
N ASP A 42 12.50 18.72 -9.44
CA ASP A 42 12.93 19.91 -8.71
C ASP A 42 13.36 19.57 -7.28
N PHE A 43 12.60 18.75 -6.58
CA PHE A 43 12.94 18.27 -5.25
C PHE A 43 14.29 17.53 -5.20
N LYS A 44 14.59 16.70 -6.18
CA LYS A 44 15.89 16.02 -6.26
C LYS A 44 17.05 17.00 -6.45
N GLN A 45 16.87 18.02 -7.26
CA GLN A 45 17.87 19.05 -7.48
C GLN A 45 18.09 19.89 -6.22
N GLU A 46 17.04 20.32 -5.53
CA GLU A 46 17.11 21.05 -4.27
C GLU A 46 17.82 20.26 -3.15
N ASN A 47 17.75 18.94 -3.18
CA ASN A 47 18.38 18.04 -2.21
C ASN A 47 19.76 17.52 -2.66
N GLY A 48 20.45 18.23 -3.56
CA GLY A 48 21.85 18.05 -3.89
C GLY A 48 22.16 17.08 -5.03
N LEU A 49 21.15 16.56 -5.74
CA LEU A 49 21.37 15.84 -6.99
C LEU A 49 21.48 16.83 -8.15
N ASN A 50 22.58 16.74 -8.90
CA ASN A 50 22.69 17.54 -10.13
C ASN A 50 21.85 16.95 -11.26
N GLU A 51 21.59 17.78 -12.28
CA GLU A 51 20.75 17.40 -13.42
C GLU A 51 21.22 16.11 -14.10
N GLN A 52 22.52 15.94 -14.31
CA GLN A 52 23.08 14.74 -14.94
C GLN A 52 22.84 13.47 -14.11
N GLN A 53 22.96 13.56 -12.78
CA GLN A 53 22.69 12.43 -11.88
C GLN A 53 21.21 12.03 -11.92
N VAL A 54 20.31 12.99 -11.98
CA VAL A 54 18.86 12.73 -12.07
C VAL A 54 18.54 12.05 -13.40
N ILE A 55 19.06 12.54 -14.52
CA ILE A 55 18.88 11.95 -15.85
C ILE A 55 19.41 10.52 -15.89
N LYS A 56 20.63 10.30 -15.42
CA LYS A 56 21.28 8.98 -15.42
C LYS A 56 20.48 7.96 -14.60
N LYS A 57 19.99 8.37 -13.44
CA LYS A 57 19.16 7.51 -12.59
C LYS A 57 17.80 7.19 -13.25
N ALA A 58 17.15 8.17 -13.83
CA ALA A 58 15.90 7.98 -14.56
C ALA A 58 16.07 7.02 -15.74
N GLN A 59 17.14 7.16 -16.51
CA GLN A 59 17.47 6.27 -17.63
C GLN A 59 17.75 4.84 -17.19
N SER A 60 18.47 4.64 -16.07
CA SER A 60 18.79 3.31 -15.54
C SER A 60 17.56 2.54 -15.07
N LEU A 61 16.49 3.22 -14.67
CA LEU A 61 15.24 2.63 -14.21
C LEU A 61 14.22 2.44 -15.33
N ARG A 62 14.47 2.97 -16.52
CA ARG A 62 13.56 2.87 -17.65
C ARG A 62 13.33 1.41 -18.06
N GLY A 63 12.07 0.96 -18.07
CA GLY A 63 11.69 -0.41 -18.37
C GLY A 63 11.93 -1.43 -17.26
N VAL A 64 12.64 -1.06 -16.18
CA VAL A 64 12.89 -1.93 -15.02
C VAL A 64 11.84 -1.72 -13.94
N LEU A 65 11.48 -0.46 -13.66
CA LEU A 65 10.47 -0.09 -12.70
C LEU A 65 9.27 0.53 -13.43
N ILE A 66 8.16 -0.19 -13.48
CA ILE A 66 6.88 0.30 -13.97
C ILE A 66 5.99 0.52 -12.76
N PRO A 67 5.82 1.77 -12.29
CA PRO A 67 4.97 2.04 -11.15
C PRO A 67 3.49 1.84 -11.52
N LEU A 68 2.72 1.34 -10.58
CA LEU A 68 1.27 1.29 -10.68
C LEU A 68 0.66 2.56 -10.09
N SER A 69 -0.55 2.90 -10.51
CA SER A 69 -1.33 3.95 -9.84
C SER A 69 -1.74 3.53 -8.43
N LEU A 70 -2.19 4.48 -7.62
CA LEU A 70 -2.72 4.17 -6.30
C LEU A 70 -3.92 3.22 -6.38
N THR A 71 -4.85 3.49 -7.30
CA THR A 71 -6.02 2.63 -7.55
C THR A 71 -5.63 1.21 -7.93
N GLU A 72 -4.65 1.05 -8.81
CA GLU A 72 -4.14 -0.27 -9.21
C GLU A 72 -3.48 -1.02 -8.04
N ASN A 73 -2.71 -0.32 -7.19
CA ASN A 73 -2.12 -0.92 -6.00
C ASN A 73 -3.18 -1.39 -4.99
N LEU A 74 -4.19 -0.57 -4.72
CA LEU A 74 -5.30 -0.93 -3.83
C LEU A 74 -6.10 -2.12 -4.38
N SER A 75 -6.32 -2.17 -5.68
CA SER A 75 -7.00 -3.29 -6.36
C SER A 75 -6.21 -4.60 -6.21
N LEU A 76 -4.88 -4.57 -6.38
CA LEU A 76 -4.04 -5.75 -6.16
C LEU A 76 -4.08 -6.24 -4.71
N LEU A 77 -4.06 -5.34 -3.73
CA LEU A 77 -4.18 -5.69 -2.32
C LEU A 77 -5.53 -6.36 -2.02
N SER A 78 -6.61 -5.82 -2.58
CA SER A 78 -7.93 -6.43 -2.49
C SER A 78 -7.98 -7.83 -3.11
N ASP A 79 -7.38 -8.00 -4.28
CA ASP A 79 -7.34 -9.28 -5.01
C ASP A 79 -6.63 -10.39 -4.22
N VAL A 80 -5.62 -10.06 -3.41
CA VAL A 80 -4.90 -11.04 -2.59
C VAL A 80 -5.56 -11.32 -1.24
N GLY A 81 -6.59 -10.57 -0.86
CA GLY A 81 -7.43 -10.84 0.31
C GLY A 81 -7.55 -9.72 1.33
N PHE A 82 -6.80 -8.62 1.23
CA PHE A 82 -6.95 -7.50 2.14
C PHE A 82 -8.31 -6.81 1.96
N GLN A 83 -9.04 -6.62 3.06
CA GLN A 83 -10.35 -5.96 3.08
C GLN A 83 -10.30 -4.59 3.78
N CYS A 84 -9.30 -4.36 4.61
CA CYS A 84 -9.12 -3.13 5.37
C CYS A 84 -7.82 -2.46 4.92
N MET A 85 -7.93 -1.36 4.21
CA MET A 85 -6.79 -0.64 3.64
C MET A 85 -7.03 0.86 3.74
N ASP A 86 -5.95 1.60 3.97
CA ASP A 86 -5.97 3.06 3.94
C ASP A 86 -4.68 3.61 3.34
N THR A 87 -4.78 4.77 2.71
CA THR A 87 -3.64 5.56 2.27
C THR A 87 -3.34 6.60 3.33
N PHE A 88 -2.25 6.42 4.07
CA PHE A 88 -1.91 7.31 5.19
C PHE A 88 -1.04 8.50 4.77
N ILE A 89 -0.39 8.42 3.63
CA ILE A 89 0.40 9.51 3.06
C ILE A 89 0.39 9.43 1.53
N LYS A 90 0.28 10.60 0.90
CA LYS A 90 0.54 10.79 -0.52
C LYS A 90 1.36 12.06 -0.69
N TRP A 91 2.53 11.92 -1.30
CA TRP A 91 3.44 13.03 -1.56
C TRP A 91 3.97 12.93 -2.98
N HIS A 92 3.55 13.87 -3.86
CA HIS A 92 3.87 13.85 -5.29
C HIS A 92 3.53 12.47 -5.91
N ASN A 93 4.54 11.78 -6.42
CA ASN A 93 4.44 10.45 -7.02
C ASN A 93 4.81 9.30 -6.05
N PHE A 94 4.68 9.54 -4.74
CA PHE A 94 4.82 8.52 -3.71
C PHE A 94 3.53 8.36 -2.92
N ALA A 95 3.22 7.15 -2.52
CA ALA A 95 2.12 6.87 -1.60
C ALA A 95 2.53 5.82 -0.57
N GLY A 96 2.03 6.01 0.65
CA GLY A 96 2.11 5.03 1.73
C GLY A 96 0.74 4.43 1.99
N ILE A 97 0.67 3.11 2.00
CA ILE A 97 -0.55 2.34 2.20
C ILE A 97 -0.37 1.44 3.41
N ILE A 98 -1.39 1.35 4.23
CA ILE A 98 -1.53 0.36 5.28
C ILE A 98 -2.65 -0.60 4.91
N ALA A 99 -2.40 -1.90 5.04
CA ALA A 99 -3.39 -2.95 4.81
C ALA A 99 -3.39 -3.93 5.98
N VAL A 100 -4.55 -4.23 6.53
CA VAL A 100 -4.72 -5.09 7.69
C VAL A 100 -5.40 -6.39 7.26
N LYS A 101 -4.82 -7.52 7.69
CA LYS A 101 -5.44 -8.83 7.50
C LYS A 101 -6.55 -9.02 8.54
N MET A 102 -7.78 -8.95 8.08
CA MET A 102 -8.95 -9.12 8.94
C MET A 102 -9.14 -10.59 9.32
N PRO A 103 -9.66 -10.89 10.54
CA PRO A 103 -10.06 -12.23 10.93
C PRO A 103 -11.12 -12.79 9.97
N SER A 104 -11.22 -14.12 9.86
CA SER A 104 -12.30 -14.74 9.10
C SER A 104 -13.66 -14.44 9.74
N LYS A 105 -14.74 -14.45 8.94
CA LYS A 105 -16.09 -14.20 9.47
C LYS A 105 -16.47 -15.19 10.57
N ASN A 106 -16.03 -16.44 10.45
CA ASN A 106 -16.28 -17.47 11.45
C ASN A 106 -15.64 -17.15 12.80
N ASP A 107 -14.41 -16.59 12.79
CA ASP A 107 -13.69 -16.21 14.02
C ASP A 107 -14.35 -15.01 14.72
N ILE A 108 -14.94 -14.10 13.96
CA ILE A 108 -15.68 -12.95 14.51
C ILE A 108 -16.95 -13.42 15.21
N GLU A 109 -17.70 -14.33 14.61
CA GLU A 109 -18.93 -14.88 15.18
C GLU A 109 -18.60 -15.66 16.47
N GLU A 110 -17.60 -16.53 16.48
CA GLU A 110 -17.20 -17.32 17.65
C GLU A 110 -16.78 -16.43 18.81
N ASN A 111 -15.98 -15.39 18.57
CA ASN A 111 -15.61 -14.42 19.59
C ASN A 111 -16.81 -13.61 20.12
N THR A 112 -17.81 -13.35 19.30
CA THR A 112 -19.04 -12.66 19.75
C THR A 112 -19.85 -13.53 20.69
N TYR A 113 -20.01 -14.82 20.42
CA TYR A 113 -20.69 -15.77 21.30
C TYR A 113 -19.96 -15.94 22.64
N LEU A 114 -18.65 -16.09 22.63
CA LEU A 114 -17.83 -16.22 23.85
C LEU A 114 -17.90 -15.00 24.78
N ASN A 115 -17.99 -13.79 24.21
CA ASN A 115 -18.14 -12.57 24.98
C ASN A 115 -19.56 -12.40 25.55
N THR A 116 -20.58 -12.87 24.85
CA THR A 116 -21.95 -12.85 25.34
C THR A 116 -22.14 -13.79 26.52
N ASP A 117 -21.56 -14.99 26.47
CA ASP A 117 -21.60 -15.96 27.56
C ASP A 117 -20.86 -15.48 28.83
N LYS A 118 -19.74 -14.77 28.66
CA LYS A 118 -19.01 -14.18 29.80
C LYS A 118 -19.83 -13.10 30.49
N ASN A 119 -20.50 -12.25 29.72
CA ASN A 119 -21.33 -11.17 30.28
C ASN A 119 -22.57 -11.72 30.99
N ASN A 120 -23.16 -12.80 30.50
CA ASN A 120 -24.31 -13.44 31.16
C ASN A 120 -23.92 -14.15 32.48
N LYS A 121 -22.66 -14.63 32.62
CA LYS A 121 -22.20 -15.24 33.89
C LYS A 121 -21.84 -14.21 34.96
N ILE A 122 -21.60 -12.96 34.61
CA ILE A 122 -21.30 -11.87 35.56
C ILE A 122 -22.57 -11.26 36.14
N GLN A 123 -23.76 -11.44 35.53
CA GLN A 123 -25.06 -10.95 35.99
C GLN A 123 -25.84 -11.96 36.85
N GLN A 124 -25.30 -13.12 37.09
CA GLN A 124 -25.83 -14.12 38.01
C GLN A 124 -25.02 -14.16 39.32
#